data_a24f7ac1e9b8416f218c260c9a842f2f
#
_entry.id   a24f7ac1e9b8416f218c260c9a842f2f
#
_cell.length_a   1.000
_cell.length_b   1.000
_cell.length_c   1.000
_cell.angle_alpha   90.00
_cell.angle_beta   90.00
_cell.angle_gamma   90.00
#
_symmetry.space_group_name_H-M   'P 1'
#
loop_
_entity.id
_entity.type
_entity.pdbx_description
1 polymer ?
#
loop_
_entity_poly.entity_id
_entity_poly.type
_entity_poly.pdbx_seq_one_letter_code
_entity_poly.pdbx_strand_id
1 'polypeptide(L)'
;LARPDYQGAYWGILVKYLNSDQNIYSIHENNFFTPASTAKLLTTAAAFSKFNRDYRLKTPILAQGNPPDVETLTLVGTGDATITTEKLEKLAEKLKARGINTISRLIVVASPFLVSDSQKTWEWEDVFFDYAVPASSLVLNENSVTLKLLPRQLGQSLDLQWSDPIAAKQWLIENQTSAAAQGSPNTLAIKGNLANNRLIITGSLAIDSQDDFNLAIPQPSEYFLARWRNILEKAGITVKNAEISSEILGDEITNLESEPLAYLVEKVNKNSDNLLAETLLQMLGGVTGLQETLTKLGINSDSYKIGDGSGLSRQNLIKPKTLGQILQIMAENPDYRRSLAIGGIDGTLTNRFRQTPLEGRLQAKTGTLTGVIALAGYLATADNQPLIFSITVNNSDQPATTLRNGIDEVILLLGQLKRC
;
A
#
# COMPACT_ATOMS: atom_id res chain seq x y z
N LEU A 1 -11.89 -24.37 16.10
CA LEU A 1 -10.78 -24.88 15.28
C LEU A 1 -10.93 -26.39 14.95
N ALA A 2 -11.74 -27.14 15.71
CA ALA A 2 -11.94 -28.59 15.49
C ALA A 2 -12.86 -28.93 14.29
N ARG A 3 -13.44 -27.93 13.59
CA ARG A 3 -14.27 -28.19 12.40
C ARG A 3 -13.39 -28.67 11.24
N PRO A 4 -13.89 -29.58 10.35
CA PRO A 4 -13.12 -30.09 9.21
C PRO A 4 -12.50 -28.99 8.35
N ASP A 5 -13.24 -27.90 8.08
CA ASP A 5 -12.80 -26.77 7.26
C ASP A 5 -11.58 -26.03 7.82
N TYR A 6 -11.22 -26.23 9.09
CA TYR A 6 -10.12 -25.56 9.76
C TYR A 6 -8.95 -26.49 10.15
N GLN A 7 -9.15 -27.83 10.10
CA GLN A 7 -8.18 -28.81 10.59
C GLN A 7 -6.91 -28.89 9.74
N GLY A 8 -6.98 -28.62 8.44
CA GLY A 8 -5.83 -28.64 7.54
C GLY A 8 -4.94 -27.39 7.59
N ALA A 9 -5.37 -26.35 8.29
CA ALA A 9 -4.68 -25.08 8.34
C ALA A 9 -3.78 -24.95 9.58
N TYR A 10 -2.68 -24.19 9.44
CA TYR A 10 -1.75 -23.90 10.54
C TYR A 10 -2.13 -22.60 11.23
N TRP A 11 -2.59 -22.69 12.48
CA TRP A 11 -3.10 -21.55 13.25
C TRP A 11 -2.06 -21.06 14.26
N GLY A 12 -1.81 -19.73 14.24
CA GLY A 12 -1.07 -19.01 15.26
C GLY A 12 -1.98 -18.01 15.96
N ILE A 13 -2.16 -18.15 17.26
CA ILE A 13 -3.09 -17.31 18.03
C ILE A 13 -2.40 -16.81 19.31
N LEU A 14 -2.59 -15.53 19.59
CA LEU A 14 -2.33 -14.91 20.89
C LEU A 14 -3.53 -14.04 21.26
N VAL A 15 -4.02 -14.20 22.49
CA VAL A 15 -5.04 -13.34 23.12
C VAL A 15 -4.62 -13.03 24.54
N LYS A 16 -4.59 -11.75 24.90
CA LYS A 16 -4.29 -11.29 26.25
C LYS A 16 -5.07 -10.03 26.60
N TYR A 17 -5.23 -9.71 27.88
CA TYR A 17 -5.70 -8.41 28.30
C TYR A 17 -4.64 -7.34 27.98
N LEU A 18 -5.08 -6.15 27.59
CA LEU A 18 -4.17 -5.04 27.26
C LEU A 18 -3.23 -4.70 28.42
N ASN A 19 -3.75 -4.71 29.64
CA ASN A 19 -3.05 -4.30 30.85
C ASN A 19 -2.49 -5.51 31.64
N SER A 20 -2.21 -6.63 30.98
CA SER A 20 -1.68 -7.83 31.62
C SER A 20 -0.69 -8.54 30.72
N ASP A 21 0.35 -9.11 31.29
CA ASP A 21 1.30 -9.97 30.57
C ASP A 21 0.83 -11.43 30.49
N GLN A 22 -0.25 -11.78 31.17
CA GLN A 22 -0.80 -13.12 31.14
C GLN A 22 -1.64 -13.33 29.88
N ASN A 23 -1.34 -14.41 29.14
CA ASN A 23 -2.15 -14.85 28.03
C ASN A 23 -3.49 -15.43 28.54
N ILE A 24 -4.58 -15.03 27.91
CA ILE A 24 -5.90 -15.66 28.09
C ILE A 24 -5.94 -16.96 27.27
N TYR A 25 -5.41 -16.89 26.02
CA TYR A 25 -5.37 -18.04 25.12
C TYR A 25 -4.22 -17.89 24.14
N SER A 26 -3.52 -19.00 23.85
CA SER A 26 -2.51 -19.02 22.81
C SER A 26 -2.37 -20.39 22.15
N ILE A 27 -2.07 -20.36 20.85
CA ILE A 27 -1.67 -21.51 20.03
C ILE A 27 -0.51 -21.08 19.16
N HIS A 28 0.61 -21.83 19.19
CA HIS A 28 1.79 -21.59 18.38
C HIS A 28 2.27 -20.13 18.37
N GLU A 29 2.08 -19.39 19.45
CA GLU A 29 2.37 -17.96 19.56
C GLU A 29 3.83 -17.60 19.32
N ASN A 30 4.72 -18.56 19.55
CA ASN A 30 6.18 -18.44 19.39
C ASN A 30 6.69 -19.00 18.04
N ASN A 31 5.82 -19.54 17.19
CA ASN A 31 6.18 -20.06 15.88
C ASN A 31 6.10 -18.94 14.83
N PHE A 32 6.86 -19.11 13.76
CA PHE A 32 6.84 -18.17 12.64
C PHE A 32 5.67 -18.42 11.69
N PHE A 33 5.03 -17.34 11.27
CA PHE A 33 3.96 -17.30 10.29
C PHE A 33 4.25 -16.24 9.24
N THR A 34 3.84 -16.49 8.01
CA THR A 34 3.71 -15.44 6.98
C THR A 34 2.59 -14.50 7.43
N PRO A 35 2.88 -13.22 7.70
CA PRO A 35 1.94 -12.31 8.35
C PRO A 35 0.93 -11.67 7.37
N ALA A 36 1.20 -11.72 6.07
CA ALA A 36 0.57 -10.86 5.08
C ALA A 36 0.61 -9.39 5.56
N SER A 37 -0.40 -8.58 5.25
CA SER A 37 -0.43 -7.15 5.60
C SER A 37 -0.48 -6.83 7.09
N THR A 38 -0.52 -7.82 8.01
CA THR A 38 -0.32 -7.53 9.44
C THR A 38 1.15 -7.15 9.75
N ALA A 39 2.10 -7.43 8.84
CA ALA A 39 3.46 -6.89 8.91
C ALA A 39 3.50 -5.36 8.99
N LYS A 40 2.54 -4.68 8.37
CA LYS A 40 2.40 -3.21 8.40
C LYS A 40 2.31 -2.64 9.83
N LEU A 41 1.86 -3.44 10.79
CA LEU A 41 1.85 -3.05 12.21
C LEU A 41 3.25 -2.73 12.72
N LEU A 42 4.28 -3.49 12.29
CA LEU A 42 5.67 -3.24 12.65
C LEU A 42 6.19 -1.97 11.96
N THR A 43 5.95 -1.84 10.65
CA THR A 43 6.38 -0.70 9.84
C THR A 43 5.80 0.61 10.36
N THR A 44 4.51 0.63 10.66
CA THR A 44 3.81 1.83 11.14
C THR A 44 4.16 2.19 12.58
N ALA A 45 4.37 1.19 13.45
CA ALA A 45 4.86 1.43 14.81
C ALA A 45 6.27 2.04 14.81
N ALA A 46 7.17 1.50 13.98
CA ALA A 46 8.51 2.05 13.82
C ALA A 46 8.48 3.49 13.26
N ALA A 47 7.61 3.77 12.28
CA ALA A 47 7.45 5.10 11.73
C ALA A 47 7.01 6.12 12.81
N PHE A 48 6.00 5.81 13.61
CA PHE A 48 5.57 6.67 14.73
C PHE A 48 6.61 6.77 15.87
N SER A 49 7.48 5.79 16.01
CA SER A 49 8.58 5.87 16.99
C SER A 49 9.71 6.78 16.55
N LYS A 50 9.97 6.85 15.23
CA LYS A 50 11.09 7.62 14.66
C LYS A 50 10.72 9.05 14.30
N PHE A 51 9.48 9.29 13.85
CA PHE A 51 8.99 10.57 13.36
C PHE A 51 7.78 11.04 14.17
N ASN A 52 7.61 12.35 14.30
CA ASN A 52 6.40 12.91 14.89
C ASN A 52 5.19 12.77 13.93
N ARG A 53 3.98 12.88 14.49
CA ARG A 53 2.73 12.73 13.73
C ARG A 53 2.56 13.69 12.55
N ASP A 54 3.14 14.89 12.66
CA ASP A 54 3.00 15.99 11.69
C ASP A 54 4.16 16.03 10.70
N TYR A 55 5.09 15.06 10.80
CA TYR A 55 6.21 14.96 9.86
C TYR A 55 5.72 14.86 8.42
N ARG A 56 6.36 15.63 7.52
CA ARG A 56 6.08 15.64 6.08
C ARG A 56 7.35 15.47 5.29
N LEU A 57 7.29 14.68 4.24
CA LEU A 57 8.34 14.66 3.22
C LEU A 57 8.29 15.97 2.43
N LYS A 58 9.46 16.49 2.09
CA LYS A 58 9.59 17.68 1.24
C LYS A 58 10.24 17.29 -0.06
N THR A 59 9.59 17.60 -1.19
CA THR A 59 10.09 17.42 -2.54
C THR A 59 10.55 18.76 -3.07
N PRO A 60 11.86 19.06 -3.06
CA PRO A 60 12.41 20.36 -3.46
C PRO A 60 12.23 20.62 -4.95
N ILE A 61 11.94 21.87 -5.28
CA ILE A 61 11.93 22.43 -6.64
C ILE A 61 13.01 23.52 -6.69
N LEU A 62 14.01 23.28 -7.53
CA LEU A 62 15.14 24.19 -7.67
C LEU A 62 15.10 24.86 -9.03
N ALA A 63 15.65 26.06 -9.14
CA ALA A 63 15.82 26.75 -10.41
C ALA A 63 17.21 27.38 -10.51
N GLN A 64 17.74 27.40 -11.73
CA GLN A 64 18.91 28.15 -12.11
C GLN A 64 18.53 29.19 -13.17
N GLY A 65 19.01 30.42 -13.02
CA GLY A 65 18.59 31.56 -13.84
C GLY A 65 17.38 32.28 -13.24
N ASN A 66 16.90 33.32 -13.95
CA ASN A 66 15.85 34.21 -13.48
C ASN A 66 14.65 34.23 -14.46
N PRO A 67 13.43 34.45 -13.97
CA PRO A 67 12.30 34.72 -14.86
C PRO A 67 12.62 35.88 -15.84
N PRO A 68 12.05 35.86 -17.07
CA PRO A 68 11.04 34.89 -17.52
C PRO A 68 11.60 33.56 -18.04
N ASP A 69 12.91 33.48 -18.31
CA ASP A 69 13.56 32.36 -18.97
C ASP A 69 14.57 31.72 -18.00
N VAL A 70 14.16 30.63 -17.33
CA VAL A 70 15.05 29.88 -16.45
C VAL A 70 15.89 28.88 -17.26
N GLU A 71 17.16 28.74 -16.88
CA GLU A 71 18.07 27.79 -17.50
C GLU A 71 17.71 26.35 -17.15
N THR A 72 17.55 26.09 -15.85
CA THR A 72 17.09 24.78 -15.38
C THR A 72 15.94 24.91 -14.39
N LEU A 73 15.01 23.93 -14.45
CA LEU A 73 14.07 23.66 -13.37
C LEU A 73 14.26 22.21 -12.95
N THR A 74 14.61 21.99 -11.68
CA THR A 74 14.92 20.66 -11.14
C THR A 74 13.89 20.28 -10.07
N LEU A 75 13.24 19.11 -10.22
CA LEU A 75 12.42 18.49 -9.19
C LEU A 75 13.21 17.32 -8.61
N VAL A 76 13.45 17.33 -7.29
CA VAL A 76 14.21 16.27 -6.61
C VAL A 76 13.25 15.29 -5.96
N GLY A 77 13.22 14.07 -6.49
CA GLY A 77 12.38 12.99 -5.97
C GLY A 77 12.81 12.54 -4.57
N THR A 78 11.89 12.53 -3.63
CA THR A 78 12.10 12.17 -2.22
C THR A 78 11.24 11.00 -1.75
N GLY A 79 10.50 10.38 -2.68
CA GLY A 79 9.62 9.24 -2.37
C GLY A 79 8.26 9.64 -1.81
N ASP A 80 7.82 10.90 -1.97
CA ASP A 80 6.48 11.31 -1.59
C ASP A 80 5.44 10.62 -2.47
N ALA A 81 4.80 9.58 -1.94
CA ALA A 81 3.73 8.83 -2.61
C ALA A 81 2.37 9.57 -2.63
N THR A 82 2.31 10.78 -2.08
CA THR A 82 1.08 11.60 -2.08
C THR A 82 1.06 12.68 -3.16
N ILE A 83 2.04 12.69 -4.07
CA ILE A 83 2.05 13.61 -5.21
C ILE A 83 1.00 13.17 -6.22
N THR A 84 0.06 14.08 -6.51
CA THR A 84 -0.99 13.90 -7.51
C THR A 84 -0.83 14.86 -8.67
N THR A 85 -1.50 14.56 -9.77
CA THR A 85 -1.59 15.49 -10.92
C THR A 85 -2.04 16.88 -10.47
N GLU A 86 -3.05 16.98 -9.59
CA GLU A 86 -3.54 18.27 -9.07
C GLU A 86 -2.47 19.05 -8.28
N LYS A 87 -1.66 18.36 -7.46
CA LYS A 87 -0.56 19.01 -6.72
C LYS A 87 0.48 19.60 -7.69
N LEU A 88 0.79 18.88 -8.79
CA LEU A 88 1.69 19.37 -9.83
C LEU A 88 1.08 20.51 -10.65
N GLU A 89 -0.22 20.48 -10.96
CA GLU A 89 -0.92 21.56 -11.64
C GLU A 89 -0.88 22.85 -10.81
N LYS A 90 -1.19 22.78 -9.51
CA LYS A 90 -1.06 23.92 -8.59
C LYS A 90 0.37 24.45 -8.49
N LEU A 91 1.37 23.55 -8.56
CA LEU A 91 2.77 23.95 -8.59
C LEU A 91 3.10 24.70 -9.89
N ALA A 92 2.66 24.20 -11.05
CA ALA A 92 2.87 24.85 -12.35
C ALA A 92 2.25 26.26 -12.38
N GLU A 93 1.02 26.43 -11.86
CA GLU A 93 0.39 27.74 -11.71
C GLU A 93 1.21 28.68 -10.84
N LYS A 94 1.75 28.21 -9.70
CA LYS A 94 2.63 29.02 -8.85
C LYS A 94 3.93 29.43 -9.56
N LEU A 95 4.53 28.54 -10.34
CA LEU A 95 5.73 28.86 -11.13
C LEU A 95 5.41 29.88 -12.22
N LYS A 96 4.27 29.74 -12.90
CA LYS A 96 3.80 30.72 -13.89
C LYS A 96 3.56 32.09 -13.26
N ALA A 97 2.89 32.14 -12.10
CA ALA A 97 2.64 33.38 -11.35
C ALA A 97 3.94 34.07 -10.89
N ARG A 98 5.02 33.32 -10.70
CA ARG A 98 6.37 33.88 -10.43
C ARG A 98 7.05 34.43 -11.69
N GLY A 99 6.39 34.41 -12.84
CA GLY A 99 6.88 34.94 -14.10
C GLY A 99 7.72 33.97 -14.93
N ILE A 100 7.80 32.68 -14.59
CA ILE A 100 8.52 31.68 -15.37
C ILE A 100 7.70 31.38 -16.63
N ASN A 101 8.25 31.67 -17.81
CA ASN A 101 7.61 31.45 -19.11
C ASN A 101 8.32 30.38 -19.93
N THR A 102 9.63 30.26 -19.78
CA THR A 102 10.43 29.27 -20.50
C THR A 102 11.38 28.54 -19.54
N ILE A 103 11.48 27.22 -19.73
CA ILE A 103 12.45 26.34 -19.06
C ILE A 103 13.31 25.74 -20.16
N SER A 104 14.63 26.03 -20.15
CA SER A 104 15.52 25.47 -21.16
C SER A 104 15.82 24.01 -20.92
N ARG A 105 15.93 23.59 -19.65
CA ARG A 105 16.22 22.22 -19.24
C ARG A 105 15.36 21.85 -18.02
N LEU A 106 14.37 21.01 -18.21
CA LEU A 106 13.57 20.42 -17.14
C LEU A 106 14.25 19.15 -16.65
N ILE A 107 14.54 19.05 -15.36
CA ILE A 107 15.21 17.90 -14.76
C ILE A 107 14.31 17.29 -13.69
N VAL A 108 14.13 15.97 -13.72
CA VAL A 108 13.66 15.21 -12.56
C VAL A 108 14.78 14.34 -12.05
N VAL A 109 15.06 14.43 -10.75
CA VAL A 109 16.13 13.67 -10.11
C VAL A 109 15.55 12.43 -9.46
N ALA A 110 15.94 11.26 -10.00
CA ALA A 110 15.60 9.97 -9.41
C ALA A 110 16.72 9.54 -8.47
N SER A 111 16.48 9.57 -7.15
CA SER A 111 17.45 9.13 -6.16
C SER A 111 17.57 7.60 -6.13
N PRO A 112 18.77 7.03 -6.29
CA PRO A 112 18.98 5.59 -6.20
C PRO A 112 18.73 5.03 -4.79
N PHE A 113 18.77 5.86 -3.75
CA PHE A 113 18.55 5.43 -2.36
C PHE A 113 17.11 5.01 -2.04
N LEU A 114 16.16 5.30 -2.95
CA LEU A 114 14.74 4.97 -2.77
C LEU A 114 14.26 3.84 -3.69
N VAL A 115 15.17 3.14 -4.36
CA VAL A 115 14.80 1.93 -5.10
C VAL A 115 14.69 0.79 -4.09
N SER A 116 13.46 0.31 -3.88
CA SER A 116 13.21 -0.79 -2.96
C SER A 116 13.71 -2.11 -3.53
N ASP A 117 14.51 -2.84 -2.76
CA ASP A 117 14.84 -4.25 -3.06
C ASP A 117 13.69 -5.22 -2.73
N SER A 118 12.59 -4.72 -2.18
CA SER A 118 11.41 -5.50 -1.78
C SER A 118 10.82 -6.32 -2.92
N GLN A 119 10.82 -5.77 -4.15
CA GLN A 119 10.34 -6.47 -5.34
C GLN A 119 11.03 -7.82 -5.60
N LYS A 120 12.29 -7.97 -5.18
CA LYS A 120 13.04 -9.23 -5.36
C LYS A 120 12.43 -10.40 -4.59
N THR A 121 11.54 -10.11 -3.65
CA THR A 121 10.90 -11.10 -2.78
C THR A 121 9.39 -11.26 -3.03
N TRP A 122 8.85 -10.52 -4.01
CA TRP A 122 7.44 -10.58 -4.40
C TRP A 122 7.19 -11.67 -5.42
N GLU A 123 5.97 -12.14 -5.50
CA GLU A 123 5.57 -13.11 -6.52
C GLU A 123 5.57 -12.43 -7.89
N TRP A 124 6.05 -13.16 -8.89
CA TRP A 124 6.20 -12.63 -10.25
C TRP A 124 4.87 -12.20 -10.87
N GLU A 125 3.79 -12.87 -10.50
CA GLU A 125 2.44 -12.62 -10.97
C GLU A 125 1.82 -11.34 -10.40
N ASP A 126 2.38 -10.81 -9.31
CA ASP A 126 1.85 -9.63 -8.63
C ASP A 126 2.38 -8.31 -9.21
N VAL A 127 3.60 -8.32 -9.75
CA VAL A 127 4.42 -7.11 -10.01
C VAL A 127 3.86 -6.12 -11.04
N PHE A 128 2.82 -6.46 -11.80
CA PHE A 128 2.17 -5.53 -12.72
C PHE A 128 0.85 -4.96 -12.19
N PHE A 129 0.43 -5.33 -11.00
CA PHE A 129 -0.75 -4.76 -10.36
C PHE A 129 -0.38 -3.58 -9.45
N ASP A 130 -1.34 -2.68 -9.24
CA ASP A 130 -1.21 -1.48 -8.41
C ASP A 130 -0.78 -1.79 -6.97
N TYR A 131 -1.24 -2.90 -6.40
CA TYR A 131 -0.87 -3.31 -5.04
C TYR A 131 0.60 -3.79 -4.91
N ALA A 132 1.31 -3.98 -6.02
CA ALA A 132 2.72 -4.36 -6.05
C ALA A 132 3.62 -3.27 -6.66
N VAL A 133 3.20 -2.01 -6.60
CA VAL A 133 4.04 -0.87 -6.96
C VAL A 133 5.17 -0.71 -5.93
N PRO A 134 6.44 -0.71 -6.37
CA PRO A 134 7.56 -0.49 -5.46
C PRO A 134 7.65 0.96 -5.03
N ALA A 135 8.19 1.20 -3.85
CA ALA A 135 8.63 2.54 -3.47
C ALA A 135 9.71 3.03 -4.45
N SER A 136 9.57 4.25 -4.90
CA SER A 136 10.54 4.93 -5.76
C SER A 136 10.66 6.39 -5.34
N SER A 137 11.73 7.06 -5.76
CA SER A 137 11.94 8.47 -5.44
C SER A 137 10.91 9.39 -6.13
N LEU A 138 10.42 8.99 -7.29
CA LEU A 138 9.43 9.72 -8.07
C LEU A 138 8.13 8.91 -8.11
N VAL A 139 7.13 9.38 -7.39
CA VAL A 139 5.78 8.79 -7.38
C VAL A 139 4.78 9.85 -7.83
N LEU A 140 3.92 9.49 -8.76
CA LEU A 140 2.82 10.32 -9.23
C LEU A 140 1.55 9.48 -9.37
N ASN A 141 0.45 9.90 -8.74
CA ASN A 141 -0.81 9.18 -8.74
C ASN A 141 -0.61 7.70 -8.34
N GLU A 142 0.15 7.47 -7.25
CA GLU A 142 0.49 6.15 -6.72
C GLU A 142 1.25 5.24 -7.71
N ASN A 143 1.81 5.80 -8.79
CA ASN A 143 2.44 5.07 -9.90
C ASN A 143 1.55 3.93 -10.43
N SER A 144 0.26 4.18 -10.50
CA SER A 144 -0.75 3.24 -10.98
C SER A 144 -1.66 3.87 -12.03
N VAL A 145 -2.28 3.02 -12.86
CA VAL A 145 -3.20 3.43 -13.91
C VAL A 145 -4.32 2.40 -14.06
N THR A 146 -5.55 2.87 -14.21
CA THR A 146 -6.70 1.99 -14.43
C THR A 146 -6.90 1.72 -15.92
N LEU A 147 -7.06 0.44 -16.28
CA LEU A 147 -7.47 -0.04 -17.59
C LEU A 147 -8.90 -0.60 -17.48
N LYS A 148 -9.88 0.11 -18.03
CA LYS A 148 -11.27 -0.34 -18.11
C LYS A 148 -11.49 -1.23 -19.32
N LEU A 149 -12.28 -2.29 -19.14
CA LEU A 149 -12.68 -3.23 -20.17
C LEU A 149 -14.18 -3.12 -20.39
N LEU A 150 -14.56 -2.74 -21.59
CA LEU A 150 -15.95 -2.44 -21.96
C LEU A 150 -16.40 -3.33 -23.13
N PRO A 151 -17.40 -4.19 -22.94
CA PRO A 151 -17.98 -4.94 -24.06
C PRO A 151 -18.81 -4.02 -24.95
N ARG A 152 -18.76 -4.23 -26.29
CA ARG A 152 -19.60 -3.49 -27.25
C ARG A 152 -20.59 -4.40 -27.97
N GLN A 153 -20.10 -5.44 -28.59
CA GLN A 153 -20.90 -6.38 -29.38
C GLN A 153 -20.54 -7.82 -29.01
N LEU A 154 -21.54 -8.67 -28.93
CA LEU A 154 -21.37 -10.08 -28.60
C LEU A 154 -20.34 -10.75 -29.53
N GLY A 155 -19.40 -11.46 -28.94
CA GLY A 155 -18.32 -12.16 -29.64
C GLY A 155 -17.14 -11.29 -30.11
N GLN A 156 -17.23 -9.97 -30.01
CA GLN A 156 -16.11 -9.08 -30.33
C GLN A 156 -15.18 -8.87 -29.12
N SER A 157 -13.94 -8.46 -29.41
CA SER A 157 -12.99 -8.06 -28.38
C SER A 157 -13.52 -6.87 -27.57
N LEU A 158 -13.19 -6.82 -26.29
CA LEU A 158 -13.55 -5.70 -25.42
C LEU A 158 -12.78 -4.43 -25.81
N ASP A 159 -13.41 -3.29 -25.67
CA ASP A 159 -12.73 -2.00 -25.74
C ASP A 159 -11.88 -1.78 -24.50
N LEU A 160 -10.71 -1.22 -24.69
CA LEU A 160 -9.74 -0.88 -23.64
C LEU A 160 -9.68 0.63 -23.47
N GLN A 161 -10.02 1.13 -22.30
CA GLN A 161 -9.96 2.54 -21.96
C GLN A 161 -9.03 2.79 -20.78
N TRP A 162 -8.00 3.57 -21.01
CA TRP A 162 -7.04 3.96 -19.99
C TRP A 162 -7.47 5.24 -19.29
N SER A 163 -7.29 5.28 -17.96
CA SER A 163 -7.50 6.48 -17.16
C SER A 163 -6.45 7.57 -17.45
N ASP A 164 -5.26 7.19 -17.90
CA ASP A 164 -4.18 8.09 -18.30
C ASP A 164 -3.52 7.65 -19.60
N PRO A 165 -3.69 8.45 -20.71
CA PRO A 165 -3.09 8.14 -22.00
C PRO A 165 -1.55 8.20 -22.03
N ILE A 166 -0.91 8.91 -21.10
CA ILE A 166 0.56 8.98 -21.02
C ILE A 166 1.09 7.66 -20.42
N ALA A 167 0.48 7.18 -19.33
CA ALA A 167 0.81 5.89 -18.75
C ALA A 167 0.53 4.73 -19.72
N ALA A 168 -0.56 4.80 -20.47
CA ALA A 168 -0.93 3.80 -21.47
C ALA A 168 0.19 3.49 -22.48
N LYS A 169 0.99 4.49 -22.85
CA LYS A 169 2.09 4.35 -23.81
C LYS A 169 3.22 3.45 -23.32
N GLN A 170 3.28 3.17 -22.04
CA GLN A 170 4.30 2.30 -21.46
C GLN A 170 3.97 0.81 -21.56
N TRP A 171 2.71 0.46 -21.90
CA TRP A 171 2.26 -0.91 -22.00
C TRP A 171 2.01 -1.34 -23.44
N LEU A 172 2.48 -2.52 -23.80
CA LEU A 172 2.11 -3.23 -25.02
C LEU A 172 1.02 -4.23 -24.69
N ILE A 173 -0.20 -3.99 -25.18
CA ILE A 173 -1.38 -4.82 -24.87
C ILE A 173 -1.66 -5.79 -26.02
N GLU A 174 -1.76 -7.07 -25.69
CA GLU A 174 -2.35 -8.10 -26.52
C GLU A 174 -3.75 -8.42 -25.99
N ASN A 175 -4.77 -7.95 -26.70
CA ASN A 175 -6.17 -8.10 -26.33
C ASN A 175 -6.76 -9.37 -26.97
N GLN A 176 -6.92 -10.42 -26.19
CA GLN A 176 -7.53 -11.70 -26.56
C GLN A 176 -8.87 -11.90 -25.83
N THR A 177 -9.55 -10.83 -25.48
CA THR A 177 -10.84 -10.88 -24.77
C THR A 177 -12.01 -11.01 -25.73
N SER A 178 -13.17 -11.39 -25.21
CA SER A 178 -14.42 -11.39 -25.97
C SER A 178 -15.61 -10.97 -25.10
N ALA A 179 -16.59 -10.28 -25.72
CA ALA A 179 -17.88 -10.01 -25.09
C ALA A 179 -18.75 -11.27 -25.12
N ALA A 180 -19.25 -11.69 -23.95
CA ALA A 180 -20.11 -12.84 -23.76
C ALA A 180 -21.58 -12.43 -23.63
N ALA A 181 -22.50 -13.42 -23.69
CA ALA A 181 -23.91 -13.17 -23.49
C ALA A 181 -24.21 -12.58 -22.09
N GLN A 182 -25.33 -11.88 -21.97
CA GLN A 182 -25.80 -11.32 -20.70
C GLN A 182 -25.83 -12.38 -19.60
N GLY A 183 -25.34 -12.02 -18.40
CA GLY A 183 -25.30 -12.91 -17.24
C GLY A 183 -24.21 -13.99 -17.29
N SER A 184 -23.36 -14.02 -18.33
CA SER A 184 -22.20 -14.91 -18.36
C SER A 184 -21.20 -14.58 -17.24
N PRO A 185 -20.48 -15.57 -16.67
CA PRO A 185 -19.49 -15.32 -15.65
C PRO A 185 -18.32 -14.51 -16.22
N ASN A 186 -17.76 -13.63 -15.40
CA ASN A 186 -16.50 -12.96 -15.70
C ASN A 186 -15.36 -13.98 -15.60
N THR A 187 -14.61 -14.14 -16.72
CA THR A 187 -13.44 -15.03 -16.81
C THR A 187 -12.19 -14.27 -17.23
N LEU A 188 -12.20 -12.93 -17.11
CA LEU A 188 -11.06 -12.10 -17.46
C LEU A 188 -9.83 -12.47 -16.65
N ALA A 189 -8.70 -12.56 -17.33
CA ALA A 189 -7.40 -12.80 -16.73
C ALA A 189 -6.35 -11.96 -17.45
N ILE A 190 -5.37 -11.49 -16.68
CA ILE A 190 -4.24 -10.74 -17.17
C ILE A 190 -2.94 -11.48 -16.86
N LYS A 191 -2.02 -11.50 -17.81
CA LYS A 191 -0.66 -12.02 -17.66
C LYS A 191 0.30 -10.99 -18.18
N GLY A 192 1.38 -10.75 -17.46
CA GLY A 192 2.37 -9.75 -17.81
C GLY A 192 3.73 -10.36 -18.13
N ASN A 193 4.50 -9.61 -18.93
CA ASN A 193 5.94 -9.83 -19.12
C ASN A 193 6.64 -8.48 -18.93
N LEU A 194 7.32 -8.33 -17.79
CA LEU A 194 8.00 -7.09 -17.41
C LEU A 194 9.23 -6.78 -18.28
N ALA A 195 9.85 -7.80 -18.88
CA ALA A 195 11.04 -7.57 -19.70
C ALA A 195 10.76 -6.68 -20.92
N ASN A 196 9.51 -6.67 -21.40
CA ASN A 196 9.08 -5.86 -22.54
C ASN A 196 7.78 -5.08 -22.31
N ASN A 197 7.34 -4.94 -21.04
CA ASN A 197 6.11 -4.25 -20.65
C ASN A 197 4.86 -4.75 -21.41
N ARG A 198 4.80 -6.04 -21.72
CA ARG A 198 3.70 -6.66 -22.45
C ARG A 198 2.69 -7.25 -21.48
N LEU A 199 1.41 -6.93 -21.70
CA LEU A 199 0.27 -7.57 -21.04
C LEU A 199 -0.58 -8.31 -22.04
N ILE A 200 -0.97 -9.54 -21.71
CA ILE A 200 -1.91 -10.37 -22.46
C ILE A 200 -3.17 -10.44 -21.63
N ILE A 201 -4.28 -9.97 -22.16
CA ILE A 201 -5.59 -9.99 -21.51
C ILE A 201 -6.44 -11.02 -22.23
N THR A 202 -6.95 -11.99 -21.49
CA THR A 202 -7.74 -13.12 -22.01
C THR A 202 -9.07 -13.22 -21.30
N GLY A 203 -9.96 -14.07 -21.81
CA GLY A 203 -11.24 -14.38 -21.18
C GLY A 203 -12.41 -13.58 -21.74
N SER A 204 -13.53 -13.61 -21.04
CA SER A 204 -14.77 -13.00 -21.49
C SER A 204 -15.48 -12.24 -20.38
N LEU A 205 -16.26 -11.23 -20.80
CA LEU A 205 -17.06 -10.38 -19.93
C LEU A 205 -18.47 -10.27 -20.52
N ALA A 206 -19.50 -10.39 -19.68
CA ALA A 206 -20.88 -10.26 -20.11
C ALA A 206 -21.16 -8.87 -20.70
N ILE A 207 -22.00 -8.80 -21.76
CA ILE A 207 -22.28 -7.56 -22.50
C ILE A 207 -22.93 -6.46 -21.64
N ASP A 208 -23.56 -6.83 -20.56
CA ASP A 208 -24.21 -5.95 -19.57
C ASP A 208 -23.31 -5.62 -18.35
N SER A 209 -22.04 -6.00 -18.39
CA SER A 209 -21.07 -5.79 -17.31
C SER A 209 -19.94 -4.87 -17.75
N GLN A 210 -19.16 -4.42 -16.78
CA GLN A 210 -17.87 -3.74 -16.98
C GLN A 210 -16.90 -4.26 -15.94
N ASP A 211 -15.60 -4.21 -16.25
CA ASP A 211 -14.53 -4.57 -15.33
C ASP A 211 -13.34 -3.67 -15.54
N ASP A 212 -12.41 -3.66 -14.57
CA ASP A 212 -11.18 -2.88 -14.66
C ASP A 212 -10.00 -3.59 -13.99
N PHE A 213 -8.81 -3.28 -14.48
CA PHE A 213 -7.55 -3.65 -13.85
C PHE A 213 -6.80 -2.39 -13.45
N ASN A 214 -6.34 -2.36 -12.20
CA ASN A 214 -5.41 -1.35 -11.73
C ASN A 214 -3.98 -1.89 -11.89
N LEU A 215 -3.19 -1.20 -12.69
CA LEU A 215 -1.88 -1.65 -13.15
C LEU A 215 -0.79 -0.73 -12.66
N ALA A 216 0.34 -1.30 -12.26
CA ALA A 216 1.55 -0.56 -11.95
C ALA A 216 2.10 0.14 -13.20
N ILE A 217 2.70 1.29 -13.04
CA ILE A 217 3.42 1.98 -14.12
C ILE A 217 4.83 1.41 -14.20
N PRO A 218 5.24 0.81 -15.35
CA PRO A 218 6.52 0.10 -15.46
C PRO A 218 7.75 0.98 -15.28
N GLN A 219 7.68 2.22 -15.78
CA GLN A 219 8.77 3.19 -15.76
C GLN A 219 8.30 4.48 -15.07
N PRO A 220 8.27 4.51 -13.72
CA PRO A 220 7.69 5.63 -12.97
C PRO A 220 8.39 6.97 -13.22
N SER A 221 9.71 6.98 -13.37
CA SER A 221 10.47 8.22 -13.59
C SER A 221 10.17 8.84 -14.95
N GLU A 222 10.08 8.04 -15.99
CA GLU A 222 9.71 8.47 -17.35
C GLU A 222 8.26 8.99 -17.40
N TYR A 223 7.36 8.29 -16.70
CA TYR A 223 5.97 8.73 -16.56
C TYR A 223 5.89 10.07 -15.83
N PHE A 224 6.58 10.20 -14.70
CA PHE A 224 6.62 11.44 -13.92
C PHE A 224 7.11 12.60 -14.77
N LEU A 225 8.26 12.43 -15.45
CA LEU A 225 8.83 13.46 -16.33
C LEU A 225 7.87 13.86 -17.44
N ALA A 226 7.28 12.89 -18.14
CA ALA A 226 6.36 13.16 -19.25
C ALA A 226 5.09 13.90 -18.78
N ARG A 227 4.54 13.51 -17.61
CA ARG A 227 3.38 14.18 -17.00
C ARG A 227 3.73 15.58 -16.52
N TRP A 228 4.86 15.74 -15.84
CA TRP A 228 5.30 17.05 -15.34
C TRP A 228 5.54 18.03 -16.49
N ARG A 229 6.21 17.61 -17.54
CA ARG A 229 6.36 18.40 -18.76
C ARG A 229 5.00 18.82 -19.35
N ASN A 230 4.09 17.88 -19.52
CA ASN A 230 2.76 18.14 -20.07
C ASN A 230 1.96 19.15 -19.21
N ILE A 231 2.07 19.06 -17.88
CA ILE A 231 1.41 19.98 -16.94
C ILE A 231 1.98 21.40 -17.09
N LEU A 232 3.32 21.54 -17.14
CA LEU A 232 3.97 22.83 -17.33
C LEU A 232 3.56 23.48 -18.66
N GLU A 233 3.55 22.71 -19.76
CA GLU A 233 3.16 23.18 -21.08
C GLU A 233 1.68 23.63 -21.10
N LYS A 234 0.78 22.89 -20.43
CA LYS A 234 -0.64 23.30 -20.26
C LYS A 234 -0.81 24.58 -19.44
N ALA A 235 0.07 24.81 -18.46
CA ALA A 235 0.11 26.05 -17.69
C ALA A 235 0.72 27.24 -18.46
N GLY A 236 1.10 27.06 -19.75
CA GLY A 236 1.69 28.07 -20.60
C GLY A 236 3.17 28.33 -20.31
N ILE A 237 3.89 27.33 -19.79
CA ILE A 237 5.34 27.35 -19.60
C ILE A 237 5.98 26.49 -20.70
N THR A 238 6.81 27.09 -21.54
CA THR A 238 7.50 26.36 -22.61
C THR A 238 8.67 25.56 -22.04
N VAL A 239 8.72 24.25 -22.31
CA VAL A 239 9.83 23.37 -21.91
C VAL A 239 10.60 22.93 -23.15
N LYS A 240 11.86 23.39 -23.30
CA LYS A 240 12.68 23.06 -24.47
C LYS A 240 13.20 21.63 -24.42
N ASN A 241 13.85 21.25 -23.31
CA ASN A 241 14.40 19.92 -23.10
C ASN A 241 13.92 19.37 -21.75
N ALA A 242 13.76 18.04 -21.64
CA ALA A 242 13.37 17.38 -20.42
C ALA A 242 14.12 16.06 -20.27
N GLU A 243 14.64 15.77 -19.07
CA GLU A 243 15.46 14.60 -18.82
C GLU A 243 15.39 14.11 -17.37
N ILE A 244 15.69 12.83 -17.19
CA ILE A 244 15.96 12.24 -15.87
C ILE A 244 17.48 12.33 -15.64
N SER A 245 17.88 12.83 -14.49
CA SER A 245 19.29 12.99 -14.15
C SER A 245 19.55 12.64 -12.68
N SER A 246 20.81 12.45 -12.32
CA SER A 246 21.28 12.42 -10.93
C SER A 246 21.82 13.78 -10.47
N GLU A 247 21.93 14.77 -11.38
CA GLU A 247 22.42 16.10 -11.07
C GLU A 247 21.36 16.94 -10.38
N ILE A 248 21.73 17.55 -9.28
CA ILE A 248 20.89 18.52 -8.55
C ILE A 248 21.44 19.91 -8.87
N LEU A 249 20.70 20.70 -9.66
CA LEU A 249 21.11 22.00 -10.15
C LEU A 249 20.14 23.10 -9.71
N GLY A 250 20.70 24.26 -9.33
CA GLY A 250 19.96 25.45 -8.94
C GLY A 250 19.73 25.59 -7.44
N ASP A 251 19.11 26.72 -7.07
CA ASP A 251 18.71 27.02 -5.69
C ASP A 251 17.24 26.64 -5.47
N GLU A 252 16.88 26.20 -4.27
CA GLU A 252 15.50 25.87 -3.93
C GLU A 252 14.62 27.12 -3.99
N ILE A 253 13.63 27.11 -4.87
CA ILE A 253 12.66 28.19 -5.01
C ILE A 253 11.32 27.87 -4.34
N THR A 254 10.97 26.60 -4.20
CA THR A 254 9.77 26.10 -3.52
C THR A 254 9.90 24.60 -3.29
N ASN A 255 8.92 24.02 -2.60
CA ASN A 255 8.81 22.56 -2.48
C ASN A 255 7.33 22.12 -2.52
N LEU A 256 7.13 20.81 -2.72
CA LEU A 256 5.89 20.12 -2.41
C LEU A 256 6.04 19.45 -1.05
N GLU A 257 4.97 19.41 -0.28
CA GLU A 257 4.91 18.68 0.98
C GLU A 257 3.95 17.50 0.88
N SER A 258 4.36 16.36 1.44
CA SER A 258 3.47 15.21 1.57
C SER A 258 2.32 15.49 2.53
N GLU A 259 1.34 14.59 2.55
CA GLU A 259 0.44 14.50 3.69
C GLU A 259 1.22 14.17 4.99
N PRO A 260 0.71 14.52 6.19
CA PRO A 260 1.40 14.26 7.46
C PRO A 260 1.50 12.75 7.73
N LEU A 261 2.52 12.35 8.51
CA LEU A 261 2.75 10.94 8.87
C LEU A 261 1.50 10.25 9.41
N ALA A 262 0.72 10.94 10.25
CA ALA A 262 -0.51 10.38 10.80
C ALA A 262 -1.50 9.95 9.70
N TYR A 263 -1.63 10.74 8.64
CA TYR A 263 -2.44 10.40 7.46
C TYR A 263 -1.85 9.20 6.69
N LEU A 264 -0.53 9.19 6.46
CA LEU A 264 0.12 8.08 5.75
C LEU A 264 -0.10 6.77 6.50
N VAL A 265 0.12 6.76 7.80
CA VAL A 265 -0.09 5.58 8.65
C VAL A 265 -1.56 5.15 8.67
N GLU A 266 -2.51 6.09 8.68
CA GLU A 266 -3.93 5.76 8.59
C GLU A 266 -4.26 5.04 7.27
N LYS A 267 -3.76 5.51 6.13
CA LYS A 267 -3.92 4.85 4.84
C LYS A 267 -3.29 3.46 4.82
N VAL A 268 -2.07 3.32 5.35
CA VAL A 268 -1.37 2.03 5.44
C VAL A 268 -2.17 1.03 6.26
N ASN A 269 -2.73 1.41 7.39
CA ASN A 269 -3.40 0.47 8.27
C ASN A 269 -4.87 0.24 7.88
N LYS A 270 -5.67 1.28 7.59
CA LYS A 270 -7.09 1.16 7.24
C LYS A 270 -7.31 0.57 5.86
N ASN A 271 -6.60 1.09 4.84
CA ASN A 271 -6.79 0.68 3.45
C ASN A 271 -5.84 -0.44 3.04
N SER A 272 -4.87 -0.77 3.91
CA SER A 272 -3.82 -1.75 3.63
C SER A 272 -2.88 -1.33 2.48
N ASP A 273 -2.64 -0.03 2.32
CA ASP A 273 -1.84 0.54 1.24
C ASP A 273 -0.39 0.01 1.28
N ASN A 274 0.01 -0.69 0.21
CA ASN A 274 1.34 -1.30 0.12
C ASN A 274 2.41 -0.26 -0.26
N LEU A 275 2.11 0.63 -1.21
CA LEU A 275 3.07 1.64 -1.66
C LEU A 275 3.47 2.57 -0.51
N LEU A 276 2.50 3.06 0.26
CA LEU A 276 2.78 3.88 1.44
C LEU A 276 3.54 3.10 2.51
N ALA A 277 3.26 1.81 2.69
CA ALA A 277 4.02 0.97 3.63
C ALA A 277 5.49 0.82 3.20
N GLU A 278 5.75 0.61 1.91
CA GLU A 278 7.11 0.58 1.36
C GLU A 278 7.79 1.95 1.44
N THR A 279 7.05 3.03 1.20
CA THR A 279 7.53 4.40 1.41
C THR A 279 7.96 4.63 2.86
N LEU A 280 7.15 4.23 3.83
CA LEU A 280 7.52 4.31 5.25
C LEU A 280 8.75 3.47 5.58
N LEU A 281 8.88 2.27 5.00
CA LEU A 281 10.08 1.44 5.14
C LEU A 281 11.33 2.18 4.64
N GLN A 282 11.26 2.82 3.46
CA GLN A 282 12.38 3.59 2.92
C GLN A 282 12.71 4.81 3.79
N MET A 283 11.71 5.54 4.30
CA MET A 283 11.91 6.65 5.26
C MET A 283 12.62 6.19 6.54
N LEU A 284 12.36 4.98 6.98
CA LEU A 284 13.05 4.38 8.13
C LEU A 284 14.52 4.07 7.85
N GLY A 285 14.93 3.95 6.61
CA GLY A 285 16.26 3.51 6.17
C GLY A 285 16.26 2.05 5.69
N GLY A 286 15.16 1.60 5.13
CA GLY A 286 14.95 0.24 4.66
C GLY A 286 14.78 -0.77 5.78
N VAL A 287 14.99 -2.04 5.48
CA VAL A 287 14.85 -3.14 6.45
C VAL A 287 15.77 -2.97 7.65
N THR A 288 17.01 -2.53 7.43
CA THR A 288 17.98 -2.29 8.52
C THR A 288 17.49 -1.22 9.50
N GLY A 289 17.05 -0.07 9.00
CA GLY A 289 16.55 1.00 9.85
C GLY A 289 15.23 0.64 10.56
N LEU A 290 14.39 -0.17 9.93
CA LEU A 290 13.22 -0.75 10.58
C LEU A 290 13.64 -1.64 11.77
N GLN A 291 14.58 -2.57 11.57
CA GLN A 291 15.08 -3.49 12.61
C GLN A 291 15.71 -2.73 13.78
N GLU A 292 16.55 -1.72 13.51
CA GLU A 292 17.12 -0.86 14.54
C GLU A 292 16.05 -0.15 15.37
N THR A 293 15.01 0.34 14.71
CA THR A 293 13.90 1.05 15.38
C THR A 293 13.07 0.10 16.23
N LEU A 294 12.75 -1.09 15.72
CA LEU A 294 12.02 -2.13 16.47
C LEU A 294 12.83 -2.62 17.69
N THR A 295 14.14 -2.76 17.55
CA THR A 295 15.04 -3.11 18.68
C THR A 295 15.00 -2.03 19.77
N LYS A 296 15.00 -0.74 19.41
CA LYS A 296 14.84 0.37 20.36
C LYS A 296 13.48 0.35 21.07
N LEU A 297 12.44 -0.15 20.41
CA LEU A 297 11.12 -0.39 20.98
C LEU A 297 11.07 -1.64 21.89
N GLY A 298 12.15 -2.40 22.00
CA GLY A 298 12.21 -3.62 22.84
C GLY A 298 11.74 -4.88 22.12
N ILE A 299 11.58 -4.87 20.82
CA ILE A 299 11.22 -6.06 20.05
C ILE A 299 12.48 -6.88 19.73
N ASN A 300 12.46 -8.16 20.13
CA ASN A 300 13.57 -9.06 19.86
C ASN A 300 13.69 -9.36 18.34
N SER A 301 14.87 -9.14 17.78
CA SER A 301 15.19 -9.41 16.36
C SER A 301 14.95 -10.87 15.94
N ASP A 302 15.06 -11.84 16.87
CA ASP A 302 14.82 -13.26 16.60
C ASP A 302 13.33 -13.62 16.54
N SER A 303 12.44 -12.66 16.74
CA SER A 303 11.00 -12.88 16.76
C SER A 303 10.30 -12.54 15.44
N TYR A 304 11.03 -11.99 14.46
CA TYR A 304 10.54 -11.67 13.14
C TYR A 304 11.65 -11.72 12.08
N LYS A 305 11.25 -11.90 10.82
CA LYS A 305 12.07 -11.70 9.62
C LYS A 305 11.26 -10.83 8.66
N ILE A 306 11.84 -9.74 8.18
CA ILE A 306 11.19 -8.78 7.29
C ILE A 306 11.92 -8.74 5.95
N GLY A 307 11.19 -8.88 4.86
CA GLY A 307 11.66 -8.71 3.49
C GLY A 307 11.13 -7.43 2.83
N ASP A 308 9.98 -6.90 3.34
CA ASP A 308 9.35 -5.67 2.86
C ASP A 308 8.58 -4.97 3.97
N GLY A 309 8.08 -3.75 3.69
CA GLY A 309 7.28 -2.98 4.65
C GLY A 309 5.79 -3.29 4.63
N SER A 310 5.31 -3.87 3.53
CA SER A 310 3.90 -4.07 3.23
C SER A 310 3.33 -5.42 3.67
N GLY A 311 4.19 -6.44 3.78
CA GLY A 311 3.77 -7.81 4.02
C GLY A 311 3.37 -8.57 2.76
N LEU A 312 3.67 -8.04 1.57
CA LEU A 312 3.43 -8.72 0.29
C LEU A 312 4.43 -9.88 0.10
N SER A 313 5.66 -9.69 0.55
CA SER A 313 6.70 -10.71 0.52
C SER A 313 6.35 -11.94 1.37
N ARG A 314 6.36 -13.12 0.76
CA ARG A 314 6.23 -14.39 1.48
C ARG A 314 7.46 -14.75 2.32
N GLN A 315 8.56 -13.99 2.20
CA GLN A 315 9.73 -14.14 3.04
C GLN A 315 9.58 -13.44 4.40
N ASN A 316 8.53 -12.65 4.59
CA ASN A 316 8.17 -12.13 5.90
C ASN A 316 7.72 -13.25 6.81
N LEU A 317 8.31 -13.31 8.00
CA LEU A 317 7.95 -14.27 9.05
C LEU A 317 7.83 -13.51 10.38
N ILE A 318 6.68 -13.59 11.03
CA ILE A 318 6.43 -12.90 12.31
C ILE A 318 5.73 -13.88 13.25
N LYS A 319 6.14 -13.86 14.52
CA LYS A 319 5.46 -14.64 15.57
C LYS A 319 4.19 -13.89 16.02
N PRO A 320 3.06 -14.56 16.27
CA PRO A 320 1.85 -13.93 16.83
C PRO A 320 2.14 -13.12 18.09
N LYS A 321 3.08 -13.60 18.93
CA LYS A 321 3.55 -12.89 20.13
C LYS A 321 4.18 -11.54 19.81
N THR A 322 4.93 -11.43 18.72
CA THR A 322 5.57 -10.18 18.29
C THR A 322 4.53 -9.13 17.88
N LEU A 323 3.49 -9.54 17.12
CA LEU A 323 2.37 -8.66 16.79
C LEU A 323 1.64 -8.19 18.06
N GLY A 324 1.42 -9.09 19.02
CA GLY A 324 0.85 -8.72 20.32
C GLY A 324 1.72 -7.73 21.11
N GLN A 325 3.04 -7.88 21.08
CA GLN A 325 3.98 -6.95 21.73
C GLN A 325 3.94 -5.55 21.09
N ILE A 326 3.95 -5.47 19.77
CA ILE A 326 3.81 -4.16 19.05
C ILE A 326 2.50 -3.49 19.41
N LEU A 327 1.39 -4.21 19.38
CA LEU A 327 0.08 -3.67 19.75
C LEU A 327 0.09 -3.18 21.22
N GLN A 328 0.74 -3.89 22.14
CA GLN A 328 0.86 -3.47 23.54
C GLN A 328 1.67 -2.18 23.67
N ILE A 329 2.82 -2.07 23.02
CA ILE A 329 3.67 -0.87 23.02
C ILE A 329 2.92 0.34 22.45
N MET A 330 2.17 0.13 21.37
CA MET A 330 1.46 1.20 20.66
C MET A 330 0.07 1.52 21.24
N ALA A 331 -0.36 0.85 22.30
CA ALA A 331 -1.71 1.01 22.87
C ALA A 331 -2.00 2.43 23.34
N GLU A 332 -1.00 3.12 23.90
CA GLU A 332 -1.10 4.49 24.42
C GLU A 332 -0.93 5.56 23.32
N ASN A 333 -0.57 5.16 22.09
CA ASN A 333 -0.50 6.10 20.96
C ASN A 333 -1.88 6.22 20.29
N PRO A 334 -2.60 7.36 20.48
CA PRO A 334 -3.96 7.51 19.97
C PRO A 334 -4.01 7.56 18.44
N ASP A 335 -2.98 8.06 17.78
CA ASP A 335 -2.92 8.14 16.32
C ASP A 335 -2.70 6.75 15.72
N TYR A 336 -1.86 5.92 16.34
CA TYR A 336 -1.68 4.53 15.94
C TYR A 336 -2.99 3.74 16.07
N ARG A 337 -3.68 3.86 17.19
CA ARG A 337 -4.97 3.19 17.40
C ARG A 337 -6.04 3.64 16.39
N ARG A 338 -6.14 4.95 16.15
CA ARG A 338 -7.09 5.50 15.15
C ARG A 338 -6.77 5.08 13.73
N SER A 339 -5.51 4.77 13.44
CA SER A 339 -5.10 4.31 12.10
C SER A 339 -5.63 2.91 11.75
N LEU A 340 -6.01 2.10 12.72
CA LEU A 340 -6.53 0.75 12.48
C LEU A 340 -7.97 0.80 11.95
N ALA A 341 -8.32 -0.15 11.09
CA ALA A 341 -9.68 -0.31 10.59
C ALA A 341 -10.65 -0.69 11.72
N ILE A 342 -11.85 -0.13 11.69
CA ILE A 342 -12.88 -0.33 12.71
C ILE A 342 -13.94 -1.32 12.19
N GLY A 343 -14.18 -2.37 12.97
CA GLY A 343 -15.15 -3.41 12.63
C GLY A 343 -16.54 -2.85 12.33
N GLY A 344 -17.10 -3.14 11.15
CA GLY A 344 -18.40 -2.71 10.68
C GLY A 344 -18.49 -1.24 10.25
N ILE A 345 -17.40 -0.45 10.36
CA ILE A 345 -17.40 1.00 10.15
C ILE A 345 -16.55 1.42 8.95
N ASP A 346 -15.25 1.10 8.95
CA ASP A 346 -14.33 1.64 7.96
C ASP A 346 -13.22 0.67 7.51
N GLY A 347 -12.44 1.11 6.52
CA GLY A 347 -11.28 0.43 6.00
C GLY A 347 -11.58 -1.00 5.53
N THR A 348 -10.62 -1.89 5.70
CA THR A 348 -10.76 -3.31 5.32
C THR A 348 -11.75 -4.11 6.18
N LEU A 349 -12.32 -3.49 7.23
CA LEU A 349 -13.34 -4.09 8.10
C LEU A 349 -14.75 -3.54 7.90
N THR A 350 -14.96 -2.63 6.94
CA THR A 350 -16.27 -2.00 6.67
C THR A 350 -17.42 -3.01 6.57
N ASN A 351 -17.20 -4.16 5.95
CA ASN A 351 -18.23 -5.19 5.72
C ASN A 351 -18.10 -6.39 6.68
N ARG A 352 -17.20 -6.31 7.68
CA ARG A 352 -17.03 -7.38 8.68
C ARG A 352 -17.53 -6.87 10.04
N PHE A 353 -18.18 -7.74 10.81
CA PHE A 353 -18.74 -7.43 12.13
C PHE A 353 -19.91 -6.43 12.14
N ARG A 354 -20.48 -6.08 10.98
CA ARG A 354 -21.70 -5.25 10.90
C ARG A 354 -22.88 -5.95 11.55
N GLN A 355 -23.71 -5.18 12.23
CA GLN A 355 -24.91 -5.69 12.92
C GLN A 355 -24.60 -6.79 13.96
N THR A 356 -23.36 -6.79 14.48
CA THR A 356 -22.95 -7.66 15.59
C THR A 356 -22.64 -6.81 16.82
N PRO A 357 -22.56 -7.42 18.02
CA PRO A 357 -22.16 -6.68 19.25
C PRO A 357 -20.76 -6.07 19.17
N LEU A 358 -19.96 -6.39 18.14
CA LEU A 358 -18.59 -5.89 17.96
C LEU A 358 -18.48 -4.76 16.95
N GLU A 359 -19.57 -4.34 16.34
CA GLU A 359 -19.58 -3.13 15.48
C GLU A 359 -19.08 -1.93 16.26
N GLY A 360 -18.05 -1.25 15.74
CA GLY A 360 -17.39 -0.13 16.40
C GLY A 360 -16.48 -0.48 17.60
N ARG A 361 -16.41 -1.74 18.02
CA ARG A 361 -15.66 -2.21 19.22
C ARG A 361 -14.36 -2.94 18.90
N LEU A 362 -14.09 -3.18 17.61
CA LEU A 362 -12.90 -3.84 17.10
C LEU A 362 -12.07 -2.84 16.32
N GLN A 363 -10.79 -2.71 16.62
CA GLN A 363 -9.80 -1.94 15.86
C GLN A 363 -8.68 -2.88 15.44
N ALA A 364 -8.57 -3.20 14.14
CA ALA A 364 -7.61 -4.22 13.73
C ALA A 364 -7.04 -3.99 12.32
N LYS A 365 -5.90 -4.62 12.09
CA LYS A 365 -5.25 -4.76 10.78
C LYS A 365 -5.55 -6.14 10.23
N THR A 366 -6.03 -6.19 9.01
CA THR A 366 -6.23 -7.42 8.23
C THR A 366 -4.98 -7.80 7.46
N GLY A 367 -4.83 -9.08 7.15
CA GLY A 367 -3.82 -9.61 6.22
C GLY A 367 -4.43 -10.71 5.35
N THR A 368 -4.12 -10.68 4.06
CA THR A 368 -4.55 -11.70 3.10
C THR A 368 -3.48 -11.90 2.02
N LEU A 369 -3.07 -13.14 1.83
CA LEU A 369 -2.35 -13.64 0.66
C LEU A 369 -2.94 -15.01 0.32
N THR A 370 -2.60 -15.58 -0.82
CA THR A 370 -3.01 -16.95 -1.16
C THR A 370 -2.58 -17.93 -0.08
N GLY A 371 -3.53 -18.63 0.54
CA GLY A 371 -3.28 -19.57 1.64
C GLY A 371 -2.92 -18.92 3.00
N VAL A 372 -3.08 -17.60 3.14
CA VAL A 372 -2.78 -16.84 4.36
C VAL A 372 -3.90 -15.88 4.69
N ILE A 373 -4.45 -15.97 5.90
CA ILE A 373 -5.39 -14.96 6.45
C ILE A 373 -4.92 -14.55 7.83
N ALA A 374 -4.91 -13.25 8.11
CA ALA A 374 -4.50 -12.72 9.41
C ALA A 374 -5.40 -11.57 9.88
N LEU A 375 -5.50 -11.42 11.18
CA LEU A 375 -6.16 -10.31 11.86
C LEU A 375 -5.47 -10.06 13.20
N ALA A 376 -5.03 -8.82 13.45
CA ALA A 376 -4.39 -8.46 14.71
C ALA A 376 -4.81 -7.05 15.14
N GLY A 377 -5.09 -6.85 16.42
CA GLY A 377 -5.57 -5.57 16.91
C GLY A 377 -6.09 -5.58 18.34
N TYR A 378 -7.02 -4.67 18.60
CA TYR A 378 -7.66 -4.44 19.89
C TYR A 378 -9.15 -4.75 19.80
N LEU A 379 -9.68 -5.33 20.88
CA LEU A 379 -11.10 -5.67 21.02
C LEU A 379 -11.60 -5.21 22.39
N ALA A 380 -12.69 -4.45 22.42
CA ALA A 380 -13.41 -4.17 23.66
C ALA A 380 -14.43 -5.29 23.93
N THR A 381 -14.28 -6.01 25.05
CA THR A 381 -15.18 -7.09 25.46
C THR A 381 -16.54 -6.56 25.98
N ALA A 382 -17.46 -7.46 26.30
CA ALA A 382 -18.79 -7.10 26.80
C ALA A 382 -18.76 -6.27 28.09
N ASP A 383 -17.77 -6.49 28.96
CA ASP A 383 -17.51 -5.73 30.19
C ASP A 383 -16.52 -4.56 30.00
N ASN A 384 -16.26 -4.18 28.73
CA ASN A 384 -15.31 -3.13 28.34
C ASN A 384 -13.85 -3.36 28.75
N GLN A 385 -13.45 -4.61 29.00
CA GLN A 385 -12.03 -4.93 29.19
C GLN A 385 -11.32 -5.00 27.83
N PRO A 386 -10.29 -4.18 27.57
CA PRO A 386 -9.61 -4.20 26.29
C PRO A 386 -8.71 -5.44 26.18
N LEU A 387 -8.87 -6.15 25.06
CA LEU A 387 -7.99 -7.25 24.67
C LEU A 387 -7.06 -6.83 23.55
N ILE A 388 -5.88 -7.42 23.54
CA ILE A 388 -5.00 -7.53 22.39
C ILE A 388 -5.14 -8.94 21.81
N PHE A 389 -5.22 -9.03 20.50
CA PHE A 389 -5.20 -10.32 19.83
C PHE A 389 -4.35 -10.30 18.56
N SER A 390 -3.79 -11.45 18.21
CA SER A 390 -3.15 -11.72 16.93
C SER A 390 -3.54 -13.12 16.49
N ILE A 391 -4.19 -13.24 15.34
CA ILE A 391 -4.61 -14.51 14.75
C ILE A 391 -4.06 -14.55 13.33
N THR A 392 -3.28 -15.59 13.02
CA THR A 392 -2.72 -15.84 11.69
C THR A 392 -2.97 -17.29 11.31
N VAL A 393 -3.45 -17.50 10.09
CA VAL A 393 -3.70 -18.81 9.49
C VAL A 393 -2.85 -18.95 8.25
N ASN A 394 -2.04 -20.00 8.19
CA ASN A 394 -1.18 -20.31 7.05
C ASN A 394 -1.46 -21.72 6.51
N ASN A 395 -0.93 -22.00 5.34
CA ASN A 395 -0.88 -23.34 4.74
C ASN A 395 -2.26 -24.01 4.65
N SER A 396 -3.24 -23.30 4.10
CA SER A 396 -4.60 -23.83 3.89
C SER A 396 -4.95 -23.78 2.42
N ASP A 397 -5.62 -24.83 1.95
CA ASP A 397 -6.24 -24.96 0.64
C ASP A 397 -7.67 -24.40 0.60
N GLN A 398 -8.22 -24.04 1.78
CA GLN A 398 -9.56 -23.51 1.91
C GLN A 398 -9.69 -22.11 1.30
N PRO A 399 -10.87 -21.76 0.75
CA PRO A 399 -11.14 -20.40 0.30
C PRO A 399 -10.86 -19.36 1.40
N ALA A 400 -10.30 -18.21 1.02
CA ALA A 400 -10.00 -17.12 1.95
C ALA A 400 -11.23 -16.68 2.77
N THR A 401 -12.43 -16.78 2.19
CA THR A 401 -13.71 -16.49 2.87
C THR A 401 -13.98 -17.45 4.01
N THR A 402 -13.72 -18.75 3.85
CA THR A 402 -13.90 -19.76 4.88
C THR A 402 -12.99 -19.49 6.07
N LEU A 403 -11.70 -19.26 5.83
CA LEU A 403 -10.74 -18.96 6.90
C LEU A 403 -11.04 -17.64 7.59
N ARG A 404 -11.46 -16.63 6.83
CA ARG A 404 -11.86 -15.32 7.36
C ARG A 404 -13.07 -15.46 8.31
N ASN A 405 -14.08 -16.24 7.91
CA ASN A 405 -15.24 -16.53 8.76
C ASN A 405 -14.82 -17.23 10.06
N GLY A 406 -13.85 -18.16 9.98
CA GLY A 406 -13.30 -18.83 11.18
C GLY A 406 -12.64 -17.87 12.15
N ILE A 407 -11.87 -16.90 11.65
CA ILE A 407 -11.30 -15.82 12.48
C ILE A 407 -12.44 -14.96 13.06
N ASP A 408 -13.44 -14.60 12.29
CA ASP A 408 -14.55 -13.76 12.75
C ASP A 408 -15.34 -14.43 13.86
N GLU A 409 -15.60 -15.74 13.77
CA GLU A 409 -16.22 -16.51 14.84
C GLU A 409 -15.39 -16.49 16.14
N VAL A 410 -14.07 -16.64 16.04
CA VAL A 410 -13.20 -16.54 17.22
C VAL A 410 -13.29 -15.15 17.86
N ILE A 411 -13.26 -14.07 17.06
CA ILE A 411 -13.36 -12.69 17.55
C ILE A 411 -14.74 -12.45 18.20
N LEU A 412 -15.82 -12.95 17.63
CA LEU A 412 -17.17 -12.84 18.20
C LEU A 412 -17.27 -13.55 19.56
N LEU A 413 -16.64 -14.73 19.73
CA LEU A 413 -16.57 -15.42 21.02
C LEU A 413 -15.74 -14.63 22.05
N LEU A 414 -14.58 -14.09 21.65
CA LEU A 414 -13.75 -13.25 22.51
C LEU A 414 -14.48 -12.00 22.99
N GLY A 415 -15.32 -11.41 22.15
CA GLY A 415 -16.14 -10.25 22.50
C GLY A 415 -17.15 -10.51 23.60
N GLN A 416 -17.52 -11.78 23.86
CA GLN A 416 -18.47 -12.19 24.93
C GLN A 416 -17.77 -12.42 26.26
N LEU A 417 -16.43 -12.43 26.31
CA LEU A 417 -15.69 -12.64 27.54
C LEU A 417 -16.06 -11.61 28.60
N LYS A 418 -16.22 -12.09 29.81
CA LYS A 418 -16.41 -11.31 31.03
C LYS A 418 -15.30 -11.71 32.03
N ARG A 419 -14.81 -10.73 32.76
CA ARG A 419 -13.87 -11.02 33.85
C ARG A 419 -14.65 -11.66 35.00
N CYS A 420 -14.16 -12.80 35.50
CA CYS A 420 -14.70 -13.46 36.68
C CYS A 420 -14.33 -12.69 37.95
#